data_88dbd3c7e12fc6b98e77f804f507019a
#
_entry.id   88dbd3c7e12fc6b98e77f804f507019a
#
_cell.length_a   1.000
_cell.length_b   1.000
_cell.length_c   1.000
_cell.angle_alpha   90.00
_cell.angle_beta   90.00
_cell.angle_gamma   90.00
#
_symmetry.space_group_name_H-M   'P 1'
#
loop_
_entity.id
_entity.type
_entity.pdbx_description
1 polymer ?
#
loop_
_entity_poly.entity_id
_entity_poly.type
_entity_poly.pdbx_seq_one_letter_code
_entity_poly.pdbx_strand_id
1 'polypeptide(L)'
;MRYISDLHEGDQVSEIYLCKTKSPGTSKFGKSYYSLTLQDKTGMIDGKVWELTNAIGHFEAMDYILVRGQVTSYQGSNQLNIQQIRKAQEGEFDMADYMPSTKKDIDGMFKELLAMISKTKNQYLKQLAEKIFIEDKNFAREFKVHSAAKSVHHGYIGGLLEHSLSVAKICESYASLYP
;
A
#
# COMPACT_ATOMS: atom_id res chain seq x y z
N MET A 1 7.48 14.25 -6.13
CA MET A 1 7.64 12.81 -6.41
C MET A 1 7.16 12.49 -7.82
N ARG A 2 7.91 11.71 -8.58
CA ARG A 2 7.52 11.24 -9.91
C ARG A 2 6.97 9.82 -9.75
N TYR A 3 5.71 9.61 -10.16
CA TYR A 3 5.03 8.33 -9.99
C TYR A 3 5.41 7.32 -11.05
N ILE A 4 5.23 6.02 -10.73
CA ILE A 4 5.55 4.90 -11.63
C ILE A 4 4.75 5.00 -12.93
N SER A 5 3.48 5.45 -12.88
CA SER A 5 2.64 5.68 -14.07
C SER A 5 3.22 6.68 -15.06
N ASP A 6 4.08 7.58 -14.60
CA ASP A 6 4.63 8.70 -15.39
C ASP A 6 6.03 8.39 -15.92
N LEU A 7 6.54 7.17 -15.68
CA LEU A 7 7.87 6.75 -16.08
C LEU A 7 7.88 6.22 -17.50
N HIS A 8 8.83 6.70 -18.28
CA HIS A 8 9.06 6.27 -19.66
C HIS A 8 10.49 5.79 -19.84
N GLU A 9 10.72 4.94 -20.86
CA GLU A 9 12.05 4.48 -21.21
C GLU A 9 13.01 5.65 -21.43
N GLY A 10 14.22 5.54 -20.86
CA GLY A 10 15.25 6.59 -20.92
C GLY A 10 15.24 7.56 -19.73
N ASP A 11 14.16 7.59 -18.95
CA ASP A 11 14.04 8.50 -17.80
C ASP A 11 15.08 8.22 -16.72
N GLN A 12 15.70 9.30 -16.21
CA GLN A 12 16.49 9.24 -14.99
C GLN A 12 15.56 9.40 -13.78
N VAL A 13 15.72 8.53 -12.80
CA VAL A 13 14.90 8.47 -11.60
C VAL A 13 15.76 8.72 -10.37
N SER A 14 15.29 9.58 -9.46
CA SER A 14 15.84 9.77 -8.12
C SER A 14 14.69 9.99 -7.15
N GLU A 15 14.00 8.89 -6.81
CA GLU A 15 12.74 8.93 -6.08
C GLU A 15 12.70 7.84 -5.00
N ILE A 16 11.80 8.04 -4.02
CA ILE A 16 11.53 7.04 -3.00
C ILE A 16 10.40 6.13 -3.49
N TYR A 17 10.58 4.81 -3.33
CA TYR A 17 9.56 3.79 -3.59
C TYR A 17 9.49 2.80 -2.43
N LEU A 18 8.35 2.15 -2.28
CA LEU A 18 8.21 0.98 -1.40
C LEU A 18 8.84 -0.23 -2.07
N CYS A 19 9.85 -0.83 -1.45
CA CYS A 19 10.43 -2.10 -1.90
C CYS A 19 9.50 -3.26 -1.52
N LYS A 20 8.58 -3.64 -2.39
CA LYS A 20 7.61 -4.71 -2.12
C LYS A 20 8.27 -6.07 -1.92
N THR A 21 9.22 -6.38 -2.81
CA THR A 21 9.99 -7.63 -2.78
C THR A 21 11.46 -7.36 -3.07
N LYS A 22 12.33 -8.20 -2.50
CA LYS A 22 13.77 -8.23 -2.74
C LYS A 22 14.20 -9.69 -2.90
N SER A 23 14.72 -10.04 -4.04
CA SER A 23 15.19 -11.40 -4.34
C SER A 23 16.62 -11.36 -4.87
N PRO A 24 17.56 -12.09 -4.27
CA PRO A 24 18.88 -12.26 -4.84
C PRO A 24 18.80 -13.14 -6.09
N GLY A 25 19.63 -12.85 -7.07
CA GLY A 25 19.77 -13.63 -8.29
C GLY A 25 21.23 -13.76 -8.70
N THR A 26 21.50 -14.70 -9.59
CA THR A 26 22.81 -14.87 -10.21
C THR A 26 22.66 -14.76 -11.73
N SER A 27 23.43 -13.88 -12.33
CA SER A 27 23.43 -13.69 -13.78
C SER A 27 24.07 -14.88 -14.51
N LYS A 28 23.88 -14.99 -15.84
CA LYS A 28 24.53 -16.00 -16.68
C LYS A 28 26.07 -15.97 -16.60
N PHE A 29 26.63 -14.85 -16.16
CA PHE A 29 28.07 -14.66 -15.98
C PHE A 29 28.55 -14.87 -14.54
N GLY A 30 27.69 -15.47 -13.66
CA GLY A 30 28.03 -15.74 -12.27
C GLY A 30 28.02 -14.52 -11.34
N LYS A 31 27.63 -13.32 -11.82
CA LYS A 31 27.53 -12.12 -10.98
C LYS A 31 26.21 -12.10 -10.20
N SER A 32 26.30 -11.84 -8.90
CA SER A 32 25.12 -11.63 -8.04
C SER A 32 24.46 -10.28 -8.36
N TYR A 33 23.12 -10.25 -8.33
CA TYR A 33 22.31 -9.06 -8.49
C TYR A 33 21.08 -9.13 -7.60
N TYR A 34 20.39 -7.99 -7.39
CA TYR A 34 19.06 -7.99 -6.78
C TYR A 34 17.96 -7.75 -7.81
N SER A 35 16.89 -8.54 -7.70
CA SER A 35 15.62 -8.29 -8.38
C SER A 35 14.66 -7.71 -7.35
N LEU A 36 14.11 -6.54 -7.63
CA LEU A 36 13.20 -5.81 -6.76
C LEU A 36 11.86 -5.63 -7.47
N THR A 37 10.77 -5.61 -6.71
CA THR A 37 9.51 -5.01 -7.15
C THR A 37 9.31 -3.73 -6.33
N LEU A 38 9.27 -2.61 -7.01
CA LEU A 38 9.05 -1.29 -6.40
C LEU A 38 7.59 -0.88 -6.61
N GLN A 39 7.02 -0.21 -5.63
CA GLN A 39 5.61 0.20 -5.62
C GLN A 39 5.44 1.65 -5.21
N ASP A 40 4.51 2.33 -5.88
CA ASP A 40 3.85 3.54 -5.39
C ASP A 40 2.32 3.39 -5.51
N LYS A 41 1.56 4.45 -5.23
CA LYS A 41 0.09 4.42 -5.31
C LYS A 41 -0.46 4.23 -6.73
N THR A 42 0.36 4.45 -7.76
CA THR A 42 -0.04 4.37 -9.17
C THR A 42 0.23 3.01 -9.79
N GLY A 43 1.15 2.23 -9.21
CA GLY A 43 1.49 0.92 -9.74
C GLY A 43 2.75 0.29 -9.16
N MET A 44 3.25 -0.67 -9.90
CA MET A 44 4.51 -1.38 -9.58
C MET A 44 5.44 -1.37 -10.80
N ILE A 45 6.75 -1.37 -10.53
CA ILE A 45 7.80 -1.48 -11.53
C ILE A 45 8.88 -2.45 -11.05
N ASP A 46 9.39 -3.27 -11.97
CA ASP A 46 10.54 -4.12 -11.68
C ASP A 46 11.82 -3.29 -11.63
N GLY A 47 12.65 -3.56 -10.63
CA GLY A 47 13.97 -2.97 -10.45
C GLY A 47 15.07 -4.02 -10.50
N LYS A 48 16.19 -3.69 -11.15
CA LYS A 48 17.38 -4.52 -11.17
C LYS A 48 18.58 -3.75 -10.66
N VAL A 49 19.31 -4.36 -9.76
CA VAL A 49 20.58 -3.88 -9.21
C VAL A 49 21.66 -4.85 -9.69
N TRP A 50 22.25 -4.54 -10.84
CA TRP A 50 23.23 -5.44 -11.49
C TRP A 50 24.59 -5.45 -10.82
N GLU A 51 24.96 -4.36 -10.14
CA GLU A 51 26.24 -4.22 -9.47
C GLU A 51 26.02 -3.88 -7.99
N LEU A 52 26.42 -4.80 -7.11
CA LEU A 52 26.32 -4.65 -5.67
C LEU A 52 27.55 -3.90 -5.14
N THR A 53 27.60 -2.60 -5.39
CA THR A 53 28.65 -1.70 -4.92
C THR A 53 28.32 -1.09 -3.56
N ASN A 54 29.23 -0.32 -2.99
CA ASN A 54 29.01 0.45 -1.74
C ASN A 54 27.90 1.53 -1.88
N ALA A 55 27.44 1.82 -3.10
CA ALA A 55 26.32 2.71 -3.37
C ALA A 55 24.95 2.03 -3.09
N ILE A 56 24.95 0.72 -2.84
CA ILE A 56 23.77 -0.04 -2.46
C ILE A 56 23.79 -0.22 -0.95
N GLY A 57 23.05 0.64 -0.24
CA GLY A 57 22.90 0.58 1.21
C GLY A 57 22.12 -0.67 1.65
N HIS A 58 22.10 -0.90 2.95
CA HIS A 58 21.30 -2.00 3.52
C HIS A 58 19.82 -1.64 3.53
N PHE A 59 18.96 -2.54 3.03
CA PHE A 59 17.51 -2.44 3.03
C PHE A 59 16.89 -3.83 2.96
N GLU A 60 15.62 -3.94 3.35
CA GLU A 60 14.85 -5.17 3.27
C GLU A 60 13.54 -4.97 2.48
N ALA A 61 12.86 -6.08 2.18
CA ALA A 61 11.49 -6.01 1.66
C ALA A 61 10.59 -5.27 2.65
N MET A 62 9.68 -4.47 2.13
CA MET A 62 8.77 -3.56 2.82
C MET A 62 9.45 -2.30 3.41
N ASP A 63 10.72 -2.03 3.12
CA ASP A 63 11.34 -0.74 3.39
C ASP A 63 10.99 0.29 2.31
N TYR A 64 10.90 1.56 2.71
CA TYR A 64 10.89 2.70 1.80
C TYR A 64 12.34 3.03 1.44
N ILE A 65 12.65 3.02 0.16
CA ILE A 65 14.02 3.19 -0.34
C ILE A 65 14.10 4.31 -1.37
N LEU A 66 15.08 5.20 -1.20
CA LEU A 66 15.48 6.13 -2.25
C LEU A 66 16.32 5.37 -3.26
N VAL A 67 15.84 5.33 -4.50
CA VAL A 67 16.57 4.71 -5.61
C VAL A 67 17.02 5.76 -6.60
N ARG A 68 18.22 5.58 -7.18
CA ARG A 68 18.69 6.32 -8.34
C ARG A 68 19.02 5.33 -9.45
N GLY A 69 18.54 5.63 -10.65
CA GLY A 69 18.73 4.75 -11.79
C GLY A 69 18.07 5.29 -13.05
N GLN A 70 17.99 4.45 -14.05
CA GLN A 70 17.41 4.78 -15.34
C GLN A 70 16.32 3.75 -15.70
N VAL A 71 15.23 4.24 -16.26
CA VAL A 71 14.18 3.38 -16.81
C VAL A 71 14.65 2.80 -18.13
N THR A 72 14.56 1.48 -18.26
CA THR A 72 14.88 0.72 -19.48
C THR A 72 13.66 -0.10 -19.88
N SER A 73 13.59 -0.52 -21.13
CA SER A 73 12.56 -1.45 -21.61
C SER A 73 13.13 -2.87 -21.63
N TYR A 74 12.39 -3.82 -21.07
CA TYR A 74 12.70 -5.25 -21.15
C TYR A 74 11.43 -6.03 -21.47
N GLN A 75 11.44 -6.77 -22.59
CA GLN A 75 10.29 -7.54 -23.09
C GLN A 75 8.98 -6.72 -23.20
N GLY A 76 9.10 -5.44 -23.58
CA GLY A 76 7.95 -4.55 -23.74
C GLY A 76 7.40 -3.93 -22.45
N SER A 77 8.06 -4.14 -21.30
CA SER A 77 7.72 -3.54 -20.03
C SER A 77 8.84 -2.65 -19.51
N ASN A 78 8.46 -1.55 -18.84
CA ASN A 78 9.42 -0.68 -18.18
C ASN A 78 10.07 -1.41 -16.99
N GLN A 79 11.38 -1.25 -16.85
CA GLN A 79 12.18 -1.79 -15.76
C GLN A 79 13.17 -0.73 -15.31
N LEU A 80 13.39 -0.59 -14.00
CA LEU A 80 14.34 0.37 -13.46
C LEU A 80 15.72 -0.29 -13.26
N ASN A 81 16.71 0.18 -14.01
CA ASN A 81 18.12 -0.18 -13.79
C ASN A 81 18.68 0.69 -12.69
N ILE A 82 18.89 0.13 -11.50
CA ILE A 82 19.19 0.85 -10.27
C ILE A 82 20.71 0.84 -10.03
N GLN A 83 21.25 2.01 -9.77
CA GLN A 83 22.69 2.24 -9.53
C GLN A 83 22.98 2.57 -8.07
N GLN A 84 22.03 3.19 -7.36
CA GLN A 84 22.17 3.57 -5.96
C GLN A 84 20.87 3.30 -5.20
N ILE A 85 21.04 2.83 -3.97
CA ILE A 85 19.92 2.62 -3.03
C ILE A 85 20.35 3.07 -1.64
N ARG A 86 19.46 3.78 -0.96
CA ARG A 86 19.52 3.95 0.49
C ARG A 86 18.13 3.80 1.10
N LYS A 87 18.05 3.40 2.33
CA LYS A 87 16.81 3.45 3.10
C LYS A 87 16.36 4.90 3.29
N ALA A 88 15.10 5.17 3.09
CA ALA A 88 14.51 6.47 3.35
C ALA A 88 14.36 6.70 4.86
N GLN A 89 14.51 7.94 5.30
CA GLN A 89 14.33 8.33 6.69
C GLN A 89 12.87 8.75 6.94
N GLU A 90 12.46 8.68 8.19
CA GLU A 90 11.14 9.16 8.61
C GLU A 90 11.00 10.66 8.30
N GLY A 91 9.89 11.04 7.67
CA GLY A 91 9.65 12.42 7.21
C GLY A 91 10.11 12.72 5.78
N GLU A 92 10.86 11.84 5.11
CA GLU A 92 11.23 12.02 3.70
C GLU A 92 10.11 11.60 2.72
N PHE A 93 9.08 10.91 3.21
CA PHE A 93 7.98 10.38 2.38
C PHE A 93 6.66 10.38 3.14
N ASP A 94 5.56 10.42 2.38
CA ASP A 94 4.20 10.20 2.89
C ASP A 94 3.74 8.79 2.49
N MET A 95 3.32 7.97 3.43
CA MET A 95 2.83 6.61 3.16
C MET A 95 1.67 6.58 2.16
N ALA A 96 0.86 7.64 2.12
CA ALA A 96 -0.25 7.77 1.18
C ALA A 96 0.20 7.74 -0.30
N ASP A 97 1.47 8.04 -0.59
CA ASP A 97 2.01 8.01 -1.94
C ASP A 97 2.44 6.61 -2.40
N TYR A 98 2.45 5.62 -1.51
CA TYR A 98 2.95 4.27 -1.81
C TYR A 98 1.90 3.17 -1.69
N MET A 99 0.77 3.48 -1.10
CA MET A 99 -0.33 2.52 -0.96
C MET A 99 -1.45 2.88 -1.94
N PRO A 100 -1.92 1.94 -2.75
CA PRO A 100 -3.14 2.15 -3.51
C PRO A 100 -4.28 2.51 -2.56
N SER A 101 -5.23 3.29 -3.02
CA SER A 101 -6.45 3.63 -2.28
C SER A 101 -7.64 2.84 -2.84
N THR A 102 -8.65 2.61 -2.00
CA THR A 102 -9.93 2.09 -2.49
C THR A 102 -10.50 3.00 -3.59
N LYS A 103 -11.18 2.39 -4.57
CA LYS A 103 -11.93 3.12 -5.60
C LYS A 103 -13.29 3.61 -5.11
N LYS A 104 -13.71 3.21 -3.91
CA LYS A 104 -14.99 3.57 -3.32
C LYS A 104 -14.89 4.87 -2.54
N ASP A 105 -15.99 5.57 -2.38
CA ASP A 105 -16.10 6.76 -1.53
C ASP A 105 -15.94 6.39 -0.05
N ILE A 106 -14.80 6.74 0.54
CA ILE A 106 -14.46 6.43 1.94
C ILE A 106 -15.48 7.08 2.90
N ASP A 107 -15.84 8.33 2.67
CA ASP A 107 -16.77 9.03 3.55
C ASP A 107 -18.20 8.49 3.39
N GLY A 108 -18.59 8.09 2.19
CA GLY A 108 -19.86 7.38 1.94
C GLY A 108 -19.93 6.04 2.65
N MET A 109 -18.87 5.23 2.56
CA MET A 109 -18.76 3.95 3.28
C MET A 109 -18.82 4.14 4.80
N PHE A 110 -18.17 5.17 5.33
CA PHE A 110 -18.20 5.44 6.77
C PHE A 110 -19.57 5.88 7.23
N LYS A 111 -20.27 6.73 6.48
CA LYS A 111 -21.68 7.10 6.76
C LYS A 111 -22.59 5.87 6.77
N GLU A 112 -22.39 4.94 5.84
CA GLU A 112 -23.15 3.70 5.78
C GLU A 112 -22.90 2.82 7.02
N LEU A 113 -21.64 2.69 7.47
CA LEU A 113 -21.30 2.00 8.72
C LEU A 113 -21.99 2.63 9.92
N LEU A 114 -21.99 3.97 10.04
CA LEU A 114 -22.69 4.67 11.13
C LEU A 114 -24.20 4.46 11.09
N ALA A 115 -24.79 4.39 9.88
CA ALA A 115 -26.21 4.08 9.74
C ALA A 115 -26.56 2.66 10.21
N MET A 116 -25.65 1.68 10.00
CA MET A 116 -25.82 0.32 10.53
C MET A 116 -25.71 0.30 12.07
N ILE A 117 -24.72 1.01 12.64
CA ILE A 117 -24.56 1.15 14.10
C ILE A 117 -25.84 1.73 14.72
N SER A 118 -26.43 2.75 14.10
CA SER A 118 -27.66 3.40 14.63
C SER A 118 -28.85 2.46 14.72
N LYS A 119 -28.93 1.43 13.87
CA LYS A 119 -29.98 0.40 13.84
C LYS A 119 -29.75 -0.73 14.85
N THR A 120 -28.60 -0.79 15.52
CA THR A 120 -28.27 -1.84 16.49
C THR A 120 -29.27 -1.85 17.64
N LYS A 121 -29.96 -2.98 17.86
CA LYS A 121 -31.01 -3.13 18.88
C LYS A 121 -30.44 -3.23 20.30
N ASN A 122 -29.30 -3.92 20.47
CA ASN A 122 -28.66 -4.04 21.78
C ASN A 122 -27.99 -2.71 22.15
N GLN A 123 -28.53 -2.07 23.21
CA GLN A 123 -28.08 -0.73 23.59
C GLN A 123 -26.62 -0.70 24.07
N TYR A 124 -26.09 -1.78 24.68
CA TYR A 124 -24.70 -1.81 25.15
C TYR A 124 -23.73 -1.88 23.98
N LEU A 125 -24.03 -2.72 22.98
CA LEU A 125 -23.24 -2.81 21.76
C LEU A 125 -23.32 -1.51 20.95
N LYS A 126 -24.51 -0.89 20.89
CA LYS A 126 -24.70 0.41 20.23
C LYS A 126 -23.85 1.49 20.89
N GLN A 127 -23.93 1.63 22.21
CA GLN A 127 -23.13 2.62 22.96
C GLN A 127 -21.63 2.39 22.80
N LEU A 128 -21.17 1.13 22.82
CA LEU A 128 -19.78 0.79 22.58
C LEU A 128 -19.33 1.25 21.20
N ALA A 129 -20.10 0.91 20.16
CA ALA A 129 -19.79 1.30 18.78
C ALA A 129 -19.83 2.82 18.58
N GLU A 130 -20.80 3.52 19.20
CA GLU A 130 -20.89 4.99 19.16
C GLU A 130 -19.66 5.65 19.81
N LYS A 131 -19.20 5.16 20.95
CA LYS A 131 -17.97 5.64 21.59
C LYS A 131 -16.76 5.50 20.69
N ILE A 132 -16.60 4.35 20.00
CA ILE A 132 -15.46 4.06 19.14
C ILE A 132 -15.51 4.86 17.83
N PHE A 133 -16.65 4.85 17.14
CA PHE A 133 -16.74 5.37 15.76
C PHE A 133 -17.26 6.81 15.67
N ILE A 134 -17.92 7.34 16.74
CA ILE A 134 -18.49 8.69 16.73
C ILE A 134 -17.75 9.62 17.68
N GLU A 135 -17.53 9.20 18.94
CA GLU A 135 -16.92 10.05 19.96
C GLU A 135 -15.40 10.13 19.78
N ASP A 136 -14.72 9.00 19.53
CA ASP A 136 -13.27 8.97 19.26
C ASP A 136 -12.97 9.36 17.82
N LYS A 137 -12.76 10.67 17.62
CA LYS A 137 -12.46 11.23 16.29
C LYS A 137 -11.12 10.75 15.73
N ASN A 138 -10.15 10.43 16.59
CA ASN A 138 -8.85 9.93 16.15
C ASN A 138 -8.99 8.50 15.63
N PHE A 139 -9.65 7.62 16.39
CA PHE A 139 -9.93 6.27 15.95
C PHE A 139 -10.73 6.27 14.63
N ALA A 140 -11.79 7.06 14.54
CA ALA A 140 -12.62 7.15 13.32
C ALA A 140 -11.80 7.59 12.09
N ARG A 141 -10.88 8.55 12.26
CA ARG A 141 -9.98 8.99 11.19
C ARG A 141 -9.04 7.86 10.75
N GLU A 142 -8.34 7.25 11.69
CA GLU A 142 -7.40 6.16 11.40
C GLU A 142 -8.12 4.95 10.77
N PHE A 143 -9.28 4.57 11.29
CA PHE A 143 -10.09 3.46 10.76
C PHE A 143 -10.49 3.67 9.30
N LYS A 144 -10.78 4.92 8.89
CA LYS A 144 -11.12 5.25 7.51
C LYS A 144 -9.97 5.08 6.53
N VAL A 145 -8.73 5.28 6.98
CA VAL A 145 -7.56 5.29 6.08
C VAL A 145 -6.70 4.03 6.20
N HIS A 146 -6.84 3.25 7.26
CA HIS A 146 -6.03 2.05 7.42
C HIS A 146 -6.35 0.96 6.39
N SER A 147 -5.30 0.19 6.06
CA SER A 147 -5.43 -1.06 5.31
C SER A 147 -5.86 -2.20 6.23
N ALA A 148 -6.61 -3.18 5.71
CA ALA A 148 -6.98 -4.37 6.48
C ALA A 148 -5.84 -5.40 6.58
N ALA A 149 -4.84 -5.33 5.70
CA ALA A 149 -3.72 -6.26 5.66
C ALA A 149 -2.44 -5.61 5.13
N LYS A 150 -1.30 -6.24 5.38
CA LYS A 150 0.01 -5.76 4.90
C LYS A 150 0.21 -5.88 3.39
N SER A 151 -0.39 -6.88 2.72
CA SER A 151 -0.07 -7.14 1.31
C SER A 151 -1.17 -7.74 0.46
N VAL A 152 -2.09 -8.52 1.02
CA VAL A 152 -3.14 -9.25 0.28
C VAL A 152 -4.46 -8.92 0.92
N HIS A 153 -5.55 -8.93 0.14
CA HIS A 153 -6.92 -8.78 0.61
C HIS A 153 -7.17 -7.47 1.40
N HIS A 154 -7.57 -6.42 0.70
CA HIS A 154 -7.79 -5.07 1.24
C HIS A 154 -6.52 -4.38 1.81
N GLY A 155 -5.32 -4.71 1.26
CA GLY A 155 -4.04 -4.07 1.60
C GLY A 155 -3.86 -2.69 0.96
N TYR A 156 -4.85 -1.79 1.06
CA TYR A 156 -4.88 -0.45 0.48
C TYR A 156 -5.57 0.54 1.44
N ILE A 157 -5.37 1.84 1.21
CA ILE A 157 -6.01 2.89 2.01
C ILE A 157 -7.53 2.77 1.92
N GLY A 158 -8.19 2.76 3.07
CA GLY A 158 -9.64 2.54 3.18
C GLY A 158 -10.05 1.07 3.16
N GLY A 159 -9.09 0.14 3.02
CA GLY A 159 -9.34 -1.29 2.94
C GLY A 159 -9.94 -1.87 4.21
N LEU A 160 -9.53 -1.38 5.39
CA LEU A 160 -10.11 -1.82 6.68
C LEU A 160 -11.59 -1.46 6.78
N LEU A 161 -11.96 -0.24 6.44
CA LEU A 161 -13.36 0.20 6.42
C LEU A 161 -14.17 -0.58 5.39
N GLU A 162 -13.65 -0.73 4.16
CA GLU A 162 -14.32 -1.46 3.08
C GLU A 162 -14.56 -2.92 3.46
N HIS A 163 -13.57 -3.58 4.03
CA HIS A 163 -13.70 -4.96 4.51
C HIS A 163 -14.74 -5.08 5.62
N SER A 164 -14.62 -4.24 6.65
CA SER A 164 -15.52 -4.27 7.82
C SER A 164 -16.97 -4.00 7.42
N LEU A 165 -17.21 -3.02 6.55
CA LEU A 165 -18.54 -2.72 6.02
C LEU A 165 -19.10 -3.89 5.20
N SER A 166 -18.28 -4.55 4.38
CA SER A 166 -18.70 -5.70 3.60
C SER A 166 -19.11 -6.87 4.49
N VAL A 167 -18.32 -7.16 5.52
CA VAL A 167 -18.65 -8.19 6.52
C VAL A 167 -19.96 -7.85 7.26
N ALA A 168 -20.11 -6.60 7.70
CA ALA A 168 -21.32 -6.14 8.40
C ALA A 168 -22.59 -6.31 7.54
N LYS A 169 -22.52 -5.98 6.24
CA LYS A 169 -23.63 -6.19 5.29
C LYS A 169 -23.98 -7.67 5.12
N ILE A 170 -22.99 -8.54 5.03
CA ILE A 170 -23.22 -9.98 4.95
C ILE A 170 -23.92 -10.47 6.22
N CYS A 171 -23.46 -10.03 7.41
CA CYS A 171 -24.10 -10.38 8.68
C CYS A 171 -25.55 -9.86 8.76
N GLU A 172 -25.80 -8.62 8.32
CA GLU A 172 -27.18 -8.06 8.27
C GLU A 172 -28.09 -8.89 7.37
N SER A 173 -27.61 -9.23 6.17
CA SER A 173 -28.34 -10.09 5.24
C SER A 173 -28.60 -11.48 5.80
N TYR A 174 -27.57 -12.08 6.44
CA TYR A 174 -27.72 -13.40 7.06
C TYR A 174 -28.73 -13.37 8.22
N ALA A 175 -28.67 -12.39 9.08
CA ALA A 175 -29.62 -12.24 10.19
C ALA A 175 -31.07 -11.99 9.73
N SER A 176 -31.28 -11.45 8.53
CA SER A 176 -32.63 -11.29 7.96
C SER A 176 -33.21 -12.60 7.43
N LEU A 177 -32.35 -13.55 7.03
CA LEU A 177 -32.77 -14.88 6.51
C LEU A 177 -32.97 -15.90 7.64
N TYR A 178 -32.26 -15.72 8.76
CA TYR A 178 -32.30 -16.63 9.92
C TYR A 178 -32.56 -15.80 11.20
N PRO A 179 -33.80 -15.40 11.45
CA PRO A 179 -34.22 -14.57 12.61
C PRO A 179 -34.12 -15.31 13.94
#